data_4f34d314859f408e4a4f2b1b0027d179
#
_entry.id   4f34d314859f408e4a4f2b1b0027d179
#
_cell.length_a   1.000
_cell.length_b   1.000
_cell.length_c   1.000
_cell.angle_alpha   90.00
_cell.angle_beta   90.00
_cell.angle_gamma   90.00
#
_symmetry.space_group_name_H-M   'P 1'
#
loop_
_entity.id
_entity.type
_entity.pdbx_description
1 polymer ?
#
loop_
_entity_poly.entity_id
_entity_poly.type
_entity_poly.pdbx_seq_one_letter_code
_entity_poly.pdbx_strand_id
1 'polypeptide(L)'
;MKKIPRDDPRAQHIATADTVHLDGLIEFAADKHAFVLSTTRRDGRAQMSLVTGTITATGDLLISTYPRRAKANNARRNPAVSVVVMGDGFHSAWIQIDGDAEVIDMPDAADVLVEYYRYISGEHPDWDEYRRAMADQGKSVIRIHPTRWGPISTGGFPPELFEDH
;
A
#
# COMPACT_ATOMS: atom_id res chain seq x y z
N MET A 1 33.57 -19.20 1.58
CA MET A 1 32.51 -19.60 0.63
C MET A 1 32.96 -19.12 -0.76
N LYS A 2 32.89 -19.98 -1.81
CA LYS A 2 33.26 -19.56 -3.16
C LYS A 2 32.18 -18.63 -3.70
N LYS A 3 32.56 -17.40 -4.09
CA LYS A 3 31.62 -16.43 -4.66
C LYS A 3 31.19 -16.86 -6.07
N ILE A 4 29.99 -16.41 -6.45
CA ILE A 4 29.37 -16.69 -7.76
C ILE A 4 29.81 -15.59 -8.73
N PRO A 5 30.27 -15.92 -9.95
CA PRO A 5 30.58 -14.92 -10.96
C PRO A 5 29.37 -14.05 -11.33
N ARG A 6 29.60 -12.79 -11.67
CA ARG A 6 28.55 -11.83 -12.05
C ARG A 6 27.86 -12.13 -13.39
N ASP A 7 28.50 -12.92 -14.25
CA ASP A 7 27.93 -13.42 -15.52
C ASP A 7 27.06 -14.67 -15.33
N ASP A 8 26.96 -15.22 -14.10
CA ASP A 8 26.07 -16.32 -13.79
C ASP A 8 24.61 -15.86 -13.93
N PRO A 9 23.72 -16.66 -14.57
CA PRO A 9 22.29 -16.31 -14.70
C PRO A 9 21.57 -15.94 -13.40
N ARG A 10 22.03 -16.46 -12.26
CA ARG A 10 21.49 -16.10 -10.94
C ARG A 10 21.73 -14.64 -10.57
N ALA A 11 22.71 -13.96 -11.16
CA ALA A 11 22.97 -12.55 -10.92
C ALA A 11 21.82 -11.63 -11.37
N GLN A 12 20.92 -12.11 -12.23
CA GLN A 12 19.69 -11.41 -12.61
C GLN A 12 18.65 -11.35 -11.48
N HIS A 13 18.85 -12.14 -10.42
CA HIS A 13 17.93 -12.26 -9.28
C HIS A 13 18.61 -11.91 -7.95
N ILE A 14 19.50 -10.94 -7.96
CA ILE A 14 20.12 -10.42 -6.72
C ILE A 14 19.09 -9.55 -6.00
N ALA A 15 18.93 -9.81 -4.70
CA ALA A 15 18.04 -9.00 -3.85
C ALA A 15 18.56 -7.55 -3.77
N THR A 16 17.63 -6.60 -3.78
CA THR A 16 17.89 -5.17 -3.60
C THR A 16 17.15 -4.61 -2.39
N ALA A 17 17.68 -3.51 -1.84
CA ALA A 17 17.05 -2.80 -0.72
C ALA A 17 17.49 -1.31 -0.79
N ASP A 18 16.67 -0.47 -1.42
CA ASP A 18 16.95 0.94 -1.65
C ASP A 18 16.16 1.81 -0.67
N THR A 19 16.87 2.46 0.28
CA THR A 19 16.26 3.38 1.23
C THR A 19 15.81 4.66 0.53
N VAL A 20 14.56 5.08 0.80
CA VAL A 20 13.97 6.29 0.22
C VAL A 20 13.38 7.20 1.28
N HIS A 21 13.32 8.50 1.01
CA HIS A 21 12.56 9.50 1.75
C HIS A 21 11.10 9.54 1.26
N LEU A 22 10.31 10.46 1.81
CA LEU A 22 8.87 10.56 1.50
C LEU A 22 8.59 10.78 0.02
N ASP A 23 9.35 11.61 -0.66
CA ASP A 23 9.25 11.85 -2.11
C ASP A 23 9.49 10.57 -2.92
N GLY A 24 10.51 9.80 -2.57
CA GLY A 24 10.80 8.50 -3.19
C GLY A 24 9.74 7.44 -2.89
N LEU A 25 9.14 7.46 -1.70
CA LEU A 25 7.99 6.62 -1.37
C LEU A 25 6.79 6.97 -2.25
N ILE A 26 6.45 8.25 -2.37
CA ILE A 26 5.34 8.74 -3.20
C ILE A 26 5.58 8.37 -4.67
N GLU A 27 6.77 8.62 -5.19
CA GLU A 27 7.15 8.29 -6.57
C GLU A 27 7.01 6.78 -6.84
N PHE A 28 7.51 5.94 -5.95
CA PHE A 28 7.41 4.49 -6.09
C PHE A 28 5.96 3.99 -6.09
N ALA A 29 5.11 4.52 -5.20
CA ALA A 29 3.76 4.03 -4.98
C ALA A 29 2.70 4.66 -5.89
N ALA A 30 3.02 5.76 -6.60
CA ALA A 30 2.05 6.59 -7.33
C ALA A 30 1.23 5.82 -8.39
N ASP A 31 1.83 4.86 -9.06
CA ASP A 31 1.21 4.03 -10.10
C ASP A 31 0.87 2.60 -9.63
N LYS A 32 1.00 2.32 -8.34
CA LYS A 32 0.77 0.99 -7.76
C LYS A 32 -0.48 0.98 -6.90
N HIS A 33 -1.37 0.04 -7.19
CA HIS A 33 -2.67 -0.05 -6.55
C HIS A 33 -2.96 -1.39 -5.89
N ALA A 34 -2.05 -2.36 -6.00
CA ALA A 34 -2.14 -3.65 -5.34
C ALA A 34 -1.47 -3.58 -3.96
N PHE A 35 -2.27 -3.56 -2.91
CA PHE A 35 -1.80 -3.47 -1.53
C PHE A 35 -2.17 -4.70 -0.72
N VAL A 36 -1.33 -5.05 0.23
CA VAL A 36 -1.67 -5.95 1.34
C VAL A 36 -1.79 -5.09 2.60
N LEU A 37 -2.99 -5.01 3.18
CA LEU A 37 -3.24 -4.31 4.42
C LEU A 37 -3.25 -5.31 5.59
N SER A 38 -2.46 -5.05 6.61
CA SER A 38 -2.42 -5.77 7.87
C SER A 38 -3.01 -4.91 8.98
N THR A 39 -4.06 -5.42 9.63
CA THR A 39 -4.69 -4.84 10.83
C THR A 39 -4.63 -5.83 11.98
N THR A 40 -4.82 -5.38 13.21
CA THR A 40 -4.72 -6.23 14.40
C THR A 40 -6.08 -6.69 14.89
N ARG A 41 -6.28 -8.00 14.98
CA ARG A 41 -7.47 -8.63 15.58
C ARG A 41 -7.54 -8.38 17.08
N ARG A 42 -8.70 -8.67 17.69
CA ARG A 42 -8.88 -8.58 19.15
C ARG A 42 -7.93 -9.49 19.94
N ASP A 43 -7.53 -10.62 19.38
CA ASP A 43 -6.59 -11.56 19.98
C ASP A 43 -5.11 -11.20 19.73
N GLY A 44 -4.84 -10.07 19.12
CA GLY A 44 -3.50 -9.56 18.81
C GLY A 44 -2.88 -10.12 17.53
N ARG A 45 -3.51 -11.07 16.85
CA ARG A 45 -3.01 -11.58 15.57
C ARG A 45 -3.29 -10.65 14.42
N ALA A 46 -2.47 -10.73 13.39
CA ALA A 46 -2.69 -9.98 12.15
C ALA A 46 -3.93 -10.50 11.40
N GLN A 47 -4.71 -9.57 10.85
CA GLN A 47 -5.70 -9.81 9.82
C GLN A 47 -5.21 -9.12 8.54
N MET A 48 -4.94 -9.91 7.52
CA MET A 48 -4.41 -9.41 6.25
C MET A 48 -5.48 -9.43 5.16
N SER A 49 -5.46 -8.41 4.31
CA SER A 49 -6.38 -8.27 3.18
C SER A 49 -5.63 -7.79 1.95
N LEU A 50 -5.91 -8.42 0.81
CA LEU A 50 -5.60 -7.83 -0.49
C LEU A 50 -6.61 -6.71 -0.76
N VAL A 51 -6.13 -5.52 -1.07
CA VAL A 51 -6.96 -4.33 -1.28
C VAL A 51 -6.43 -3.50 -2.45
N THR A 52 -7.33 -2.78 -3.10
CA THR A 52 -6.94 -1.70 -4.01
C THR A 52 -6.72 -0.44 -3.20
N GLY A 53 -5.55 0.16 -3.33
CA GLY A 53 -5.17 1.39 -2.65
C GLY A 53 -4.47 2.37 -3.55
N THR A 54 -4.21 3.55 -3.03
CA THR A 54 -3.42 4.58 -3.69
C THR A 54 -2.65 5.41 -2.67
N ILE A 55 -1.63 6.12 -3.12
CA ILE A 55 -0.94 7.14 -2.32
C ILE A 55 -1.30 8.52 -2.85
N THR A 56 -1.56 9.46 -1.95
CA THR A 56 -1.83 10.87 -2.31
C THR A 56 -0.54 11.64 -2.54
N ALA A 57 -0.63 12.82 -3.12
CA ALA A 57 0.51 13.72 -3.32
C ALA A 57 1.17 14.16 -1.99
N THR A 58 0.46 14.06 -0.87
CA THR A 58 0.98 14.37 0.48
C THR A 58 1.50 13.14 1.23
N GLY A 59 1.36 11.96 0.64
CA GLY A 59 1.90 10.71 1.19
C GLY A 59 0.91 9.86 1.96
N ASP A 60 -0.34 10.27 2.14
CA ASP A 60 -1.36 9.43 2.77
C ASP A 60 -1.75 8.28 1.84
N LEU A 61 -1.98 7.10 2.42
CA LEU A 61 -2.56 5.98 1.70
C LEU A 61 -4.09 6.00 1.85
N LEU A 62 -4.80 5.75 0.75
CA LEU A 62 -6.26 5.64 0.73
C LEU A 62 -6.68 4.26 0.27
N ILE A 63 -7.60 3.64 1.01
CA ILE A 63 -8.17 2.32 0.72
C ILE A 63 -9.69 2.41 0.85
N SER A 64 -10.41 2.12 -0.24
CA SER A 64 -11.87 2.03 -0.21
C SER A 64 -12.33 0.71 0.43
N THR A 65 -13.32 0.78 1.30
CA THR A 65 -13.86 -0.39 2.01
C THR A 65 -15.33 -0.18 2.38
N TYR A 66 -15.86 -1.05 3.22
CA TYR A 66 -17.17 -0.94 3.84
C TYR A 66 -17.04 -0.93 5.36
N PRO A 67 -17.95 -0.20 6.09
CA PRO A 67 -17.79 0.06 7.52
C PRO A 67 -17.79 -1.20 8.39
N ARG A 68 -18.44 -2.29 7.94
CA ARG A 68 -18.54 -3.55 8.70
C ARG A 68 -17.44 -4.58 8.39
N ARG A 69 -16.53 -4.27 7.47
CA ARG A 69 -15.42 -5.18 7.16
C ARG A 69 -14.45 -5.30 8.33
N ALA A 70 -13.86 -6.49 8.49
CA ALA A 70 -12.91 -6.78 9.59
C ALA A 70 -11.78 -5.74 9.67
N LYS A 71 -11.20 -5.38 8.54
CA LYS A 71 -10.13 -4.37 8.47
C LYS A 71 -10.56 -2.99 9.00
N ALA A 72 -11.78 -2.54 8.67
CA ALA A 72 -12.32 -1.27 9.17
C ALA A 72 -12.54 -1.32 10.69
N ASN A 73 -13.17 -2.38 11.19
CA ASN A 73 -13.41 -2.57 12.62
C ASN A 73 -12.10 -2.70 13.42
N ASN A 74 -11.11 -3.41 12.86
CA ASN A 74 -9.81 -3.54 13.48
C ASN A 74 -9.08 -2.20 13.53
N ALA A 75 -9.07 -1.43 12.43
CA ALA A 75 -8.40 -0.13 12.35
C ALA A 75 -9.03 0.91 13.29
N ARG A 76 -10.36 0.89 13.50
CA ARG A 76 -11.01 1.76 14.50
C ARG A 76 -10.56 1.44 15.92
N ARG A 77 -10.39 0.17 16.23
CA ARG A 77 -9.98 -0.27 17.56
C ARG A 77 -8.50 -0.09 17.81
N ASN A 78 -7.68 -0.36 16.80
CA ASN A 78 -6.23 -0.19 16.85
C ASN A 78 -5.77 0.45 15.53
N PRO A 79 -5.47 1.76 15.53
CA PRO A 79 -5.08 2.48 14.32
C PRO A 79 -3.68 2.12 13.80
N ALA A 80 -2.84 1.45 14.58
CA ALA A 80 -1.53 0.97 14.12
C ALA A 80 -1.71 -0.13 13.09
N VAL A 81 -1.35 0.16 11.85
CA VAL A 81 -1.49 -0.74 10.70
C VAL A 81 -0.20 -0.80 9.89
N SER A 82 -0.08 -1.85 9.07
CA SER A 82 1.00 -1.97 8.11
C SER A 82 0.46 -2.28 6.72
N VAL A 83 1.13 -1.77 5.71
CA VAL A 83 0.78 -1.98 4.30
C VAL A 83 2.01 -2.42 3.54
N VAL A 84 1.85 -3.42 2.67
CA VAL A 84 2.79 -3.68 1.59
C VAL A 84 2.21 -3.11 0.30
N VAL A 85 2.94 -2.21 -0.34
CA VAL A 85 2.67 -1.74 -1.70
C VAL A 85 3.44 -2.62 -2.66
N MET A 86 2.73 -3.29 -3.55
CA MET A 86 3.28 -4.30 -4.46
C MET A 86 3.48 -3.73 -5.86
N GLY A 87 4.57 -4.11 -6.51
CA GLY A 87 4.74 -3.91 -7.95
C GLY A 87 3.87 -4.85 -8.80
N ASP A 88 4.07 -4.83 -10.11
CA ASP A 88 3.19 -5.48 -11.10
C ASP A 88 3.30 -7.01 -11.15
N GLY A 89 4.18 -7.62 -10.38
CA GLY A 89 4.35 -9.07 -10.33
C GLY A 89 4.96 -9.53 -9.02
N PHE A 90 4.87 -10.83 -8.74
CA PHE A 90 5.36 -11.41 -7.49
C PHE A 90 6.87 -11.17 -7.25
N HIS A 91 7.66 -11.08 -8.33
CA HIS A 91 9.10 -10.80 -8.25
C HIS A 91 9.46 -9.32 -8.42
N SER A 92 8.46 -8.44 -8.57
CA SER A 92 8.66 -6.99 -8.66
C SER A 92 9.04 -6.39 -7.30
N ALA A 93 9.58 -5.17 -7.35
CA ALA A 93 9.89 -4.42 -6.14
C ALA A 93 8.63 -4.11 -5.31
N TRP A 94 8.79 -4.06 -4.01
CA TRP A 94 7.75 -3.77 -3.03
C TRP A 94 8.30 -2.91 -1.89
N ILE A 95 7.42 -2.28 -1.14
CA ILE A 95 7.77 -1.52 0.07
C ILE A 95 6.76 -1.79 1.18
N GLN A 96 7.23 -1.92 2.42
CA GLN A 96 6.37 -1.97 3.60
C GLN A 96 6.29 -0.59 4.24
N ILE A 97 5.09 -0.19 4.61
CA ILE A 97 4.76 1.08 5.24
C ILE A 97 4.01 0.78 6.53
N ASP A 98 4.47 1.31 7.65
CA ASP A 98 3.73 1.35 8.90
C ASP A 98 3.09 2.73 9.05
N GLY A 99 1.88 2.79 9.59
CA GLY A 99 1.18 4.06 9.74
C GLY A 99 -0.01 3.99 10.68
N ASP A 100 -0.59 5.16 10.90
CA ASP A 100 -1.79 5.35 11.71
C ASP A 100 -3.01 5.47 10.79
N ALA A 101 -4.00 4.60 11.00
CA ALA A 101 -5.21 4.53 10.22
C ALA A 101 -6.35 5.36 10.84
N GLU A 102 -7.06 6.06 9.98
CA GLU A 102 -8.35 6.67 10.26
C GLU A 102 -9.41 6.03 9.37
N VAL A 103 -10.52 5.61 9.96
CA VAL A 103 -11.67 5.10 9.19
C VAL A 103 -12.69 6.23 9.05
N ILE A 104 -12.92 6.65 7.81
CA ILE A 104 -13.81 7.74 7.45
C ILE A 104 -15.09 7.11 6.87
N ASP A 105 -16.22 7.37 7.53
CA ASP A 105 -17.52 6.88 7.10
C ASP A 105 -18.33 7.98 6.37
N MET A 106 -19.44 7.62 5.75
CA MET A 106 -20.35 8.60 5.18
C MET A 106 -20.95 9.51 6.28
N PRO A 107 -21.18 10.80 6.00
CA PRO A 107 -21.05 11.45 4.68
C PRO A 107 -19.63 11.90 4.32
N ASP A 108 -18.69 11.99 5.27
CA ASP A 108 -17.36 12.55 5.07
C ASP A 108 -16.50 11.73 4.08
N ALA A 109 -16.76 10.43 3.96
CA ALA A 109 -16.07 9.57 3.01
C ALA A 109 -16.29 9.94 1.53
N ALA A 110 -17.38 10.66 1.21
CA ALA A 110 -17.74 10.93 -0.18
C ALA A 110 -16.65 11.71 -0.94
N ASP A 111 -16.12 12.77 -0.34
CA ASP A 111 -15.07 13.58 -0.98
C ASP A 111 -13.72 12.86 -1.01
N VAL A 112 -13.42 12.07 0.01
CA VAL A 112 -12.20 11.24 0.04
C VAL A 112 -12.26 10.14 -1.02
N LEU A 113 -13.44 9.58 -1.30
CA LEU A 113 -13.64 8.61 -2.38
C LEU A 113 -13.49 9.24 -3.76
N VAL A 114 -13.85 10.52 -3.94
CA VAL A 114 -13.56 11.28 -5.17
C VAL A 114 -12.05 11.40 -5.36
N GLU A 115 -11.31 11.77 -4.33
CA GLU A 115 -9.85 11.83 -4.37
C GLU A 115 -9.24 10.46 -4.69
N TYR A 116 -9.67 9.41 -4.00
CA TYR A 116 -9.25 8.03 -4.23
C TYR A 116 -9.48 7.60 -5.70
N TYR A 117 -10.66 7.88 -6.25
CA TYR A 117 -10.99 7.55 -7.63
C TYR A 117 -10.08 8.27 -8.62
N ARG A 118 -9.81 9.57 -8.39
CA ARG A 118 -8.94 10.36 -9.25
C ARG A 118 -7.53 9.79 -9.35
N TYR A 119 -6.96 9.35 -8.24
CA TYR A 119 -5.63 8.74 -8.23
C TYR A 119 -5.57 7.40 -8.98
N ILE A 120 -6.66 6.63 -8.99
CA ILE A 120 -6.66 5.28 -9.58
C ILE A 120 -7.14 5.30 -11.03
N SER A 121 -8.17 6.10 -11.33
CA SER A 121 -8.92 6.04 -12.60
C SER A 121 -9.01 7.38 -13.34
N GLY A 122 -8.51 8.47 -12.75
CA GLY A 122 -8.62 9.80 -13.33
C GLY A 122 -9.98 10.45 -13.10
N GLU A 123 -10.46 11.24 -14.07
CA GLU A 123 -11.71 11.97 -13.93
C GLU A 123 -12.93 11.09 -14.19
N HIS A 124 -13.96 11.26 -13.35
CA HIS A 124 -15.28 10.64 -13.57
C HIS A 124 -16.17 11.58 -14.38
N PRO A 125 -16.99 11.08 -15.34
CA PRO A 125 -17.84 11.93 -16.18
C PRO A 125 -18.93 12.67 -15.40
N ASP A 126 -19.36 12.16 -14.24
CA ASP A 126 -20.38 12.78 -13.38
C ASP A 126 -20.05 12.54 -11.90
N TRP A 127 -19.44 13.52 -11.23
CA TRP A 127 -19.06 13.43 -9.82
C TRP A 127 -20.26 13.42 -8.87
N ASP A 128 -21.38 14.01 -9.23
CA ASP A 128 -22.58 13.99 -8.42
C ASP A 128 -23.23 12.60 -8.42
N GLU A 129 -23.25 11.94 -9.57
CA GLU A 129 -23.65 10.54 -9.68
C GLU A 129 -22.73 9.63 -8.86
N TYR A 130 -21.43 9.81 -8.98
CA TYR A 130 -20.45 9.03 -8.22
C TYR A 130 -20.64 9.16 -6.71
N ARG A 131 -20.79 10.40 -6.18
CA ARG A 131 -21.03 10.63 -4.76
C ARG A 131 -22.32 9.98 -4.27
N ARG A 132 -23.41 10.08 -5.04
CA ARG A 132 -24.65 9.40 -4.72
C ARG A 132 -24.48 7.89 -4.66
N ALA A 133 -23.84 7.30 -5.65
CA ALA A 133 -23.56 5.86 -5.68
C ALA A 133 -22.74 5.39 -4.49
N MET A 134 -21.71 6.14 -4.09
CA MET A 134 -20.89 5.80 -2.92
C MET A 134 -21.65 5.92 -1.60
N ALA A 135 -22.51 6.94 -1.48
CA ALA A 135 -23.39 7.12 -0.33
C ALA A 135 -24.45 5.98 -0.23
N ASP A 136 -25.08 5.64 -1.35
CA ASP A 136 -26.07 4.55 -1.42
C ASP A 136 -25.45 3.19 -1.06
N GLN A 137 -24.19 2.96 -1.44
CA GLN A 137 -23.43 1.78 -1.05
C GLN A 137 -22.94 1.82 0.40
N GLY A 138 -23.00 2.96 1.06
CA GLY A 138 -22.52 3.14 2.43
C GLY A 138 -21.04 2.87 2.57
N LYS A 139 -20.22 3.30 1.60
CA LYS A 139 -18.77 3.06 1.59
C LYS A 139 -18.05 3.85 2.66
N SER A 140 -16.89 3.32 3.06
CA SER A 140 -15.92 3.97 3.94
C SER A 140 -14.55 4.02 3.28
N VAL A 141 -13.68 4.89 3.78
CA VAL A 141 -12.27 4.94 3.41
C VAL A 141 -11.43 4.67 4.65
N ILE A 142 -10.38 3.90 4.49
CA ILE A 142 -9.28 3.85 5.45
C ILE A 142 -8.20 4.76 4.89
N ARG A 143 -7.93 5.88 5.59
CA ARG A 143 -6.79 6.76 5.34
C ARG A 143 -5.68 6.33 6.29
N ILE A 144 -4.48 6.14 5.77
CA ILE A 144 -3.32 5.77 6.56
C ILE A 144 -2.26 6.85 6.41
N HIS A 145 -1.87 7.42 7.54
CA HIS A 145 -0.77 8.37 7.60
C HIS A 145 0.53 7.59 7.88
N PRO A 146 1.47 7.52 6.92
CA PRO A 146 2.73 6.82 7.11
C PRO A 146 3.56 7.41 8.25
N THR A 147 4.04 6.55 9.14
CA THR A 147 4.94 6.94 10.24
C THR A 147 6.35 6.39 10.02
N ARG A 148 6.47 5.27 9.34
CA ARG A 148 7.73 4.64 9.00
C ARG A 148 7.56 3.74 7.76
N TRP A 149 8.60 3.61 6.97
CA TRP A 149 8.65 2.65 5.87
C TRP A 149 10.04 2.04 5.71
N GLY A 150 10.07 0.85 5.13
CA GLY A 150 11.29 0.15 4.81
C GLY A 150 11.90 0.61 3.48
N PRO A 151 12.95 -0.05 3.03
CA PRO A 151 13.48 0.18 1.70
C PRO A 151 12.54 -0.35 0.61
N ILE A 152 12.69 0.17 -0.61
CA ILE A 152 12.16 -0.48 -1.80
C ILE A 152 13.02 -1.72 -2.04
N SER A 153 12.39 -2.89 -1.99
CA SER A 153 13.10 -4.18 -1.97
C SER A 153 12.66 -5.09 -3.10
N THR A 154 13.60 -5.91 -3.58
CA THR A 154 13.28 -7.12 -4.35
C THR A 154 13.76 -8.34 -3.59
N GLY A 155 13.01 -9.44 -3.70
CA GLY A 155 13.52 -10.74 -3.25
C GLY A 155 14.58 -11.29 -4.19
N GLY A 156 15.38 -12.25 -3.72
CA GLY A 156 16.40 -12.86 -4.54
C GLY A 156 17.58 -13.40 -3.74
N PHE A 157 18.69 -13.62 -4.44
CA PHE A 157 19.92 -14.08 -3.83
C PHE A 157 20.62 -12.94 -3.07
N PRO A 158 21.19 -13.20 -1.91
CA PRO A 158 21.96 -12.20 -1.18
C PRO A 158 23.14 -11.66 -2.04
N PRO A 159 23.34 -10.33 -2.09
CA PRO A 159 24.42 -9.74 -2.90
C PRO A 159 25.84 -10.27 -2.58
N GLU A 160 26.08 -10.58 -1.30
CA GLU A 160 27.37 -11.10 -0.81
C GLU A 160 27.76 -12.47 -1.35
N LEU A 161 26.83 -13.20 -1.99
CA LEU A 161 27.14 -14.45 -2.67
C LEU A 161 27.89 -14.25 -3.98
N PHE A 162 27.84 -13.03 -4.53
CA PHE A 162 28.44 -12.71 -5.83
C PHE A 162 29.80 -12.01 -5.68
N GLU A 163 30.62 -12.09 -6.74
CA GLU A 163 31.87 -11.36 -6.80
C GLU A 163 31.64 -9.84 -6.78
N ASP A 164 32.55 -9.10 -6.15
CA ASP A 164 32.50 -7.64 -6.17
C ASP A 164 32.81 -7.13 -7.60
N HIS A 165 32.38 -5.89 -7.91
CA HIS A 165 32.65 -5.25 -9.22
C HIS A 165 34.10 -4.93 -9.38
#